data_a512ced9af12c7c499d4d8acc9cd365b
#
_entry.id   a512ced9af12c7c499d4d8acc9cd365b
#
_cell.length_a   1.000
_cell.length_b   1.000
_cell.length_c   1.000
_cell.angle_alpha   90.00
_cell.angle_beta   90.00
_cell.angle_gamma   90.00
#
_symmetry.space_group_name_H-M   'P 1'
#
loop_
_entity.id
_entity.type
_entity.pdbx_description
1 polymer ?
#
loop_
_entity_poly.entity_id
_entity_poly.type
_entity_poly.pdbx_seq_one_letter_code
_entity_poly.pdbx_strand_id
1 'polypeptide(L)'
;MTSQPPTSSPVNTTDPRGAKSLMAIFSLALVLVFFAAAIPAPIRAAWSEFALKMQLQNEAQSASPAKLSDHDMEEIANLPAQQQAERLLERAINHYDGALELIGKSVDNWFGQLELQGQLSSLLTTALNSNDLHVRAAALEIELAGYNLPKRTESADNLIERIRREPSARPWALWMLGVLGNRGVESRRAFVTLMDHRHDPDEQTRYWAVEGLSMLGTDETVAPLLEAFRSDPSPLVRERGGCGLAQSGMLTREQRMRAVPRLLKMTDDMTLDDATRGWVFQALRDITGASITAQPDAWRAWWAQHRG
;
A
#
# COMPACT_ATOMS: atom_id res chain seq x y z
N MET A 1 -18.19 -65.95 42.12
CA MET A 1 -18.14 -65.61 40.68
C MET A 1 -18.45 -64.13 40.57
N THR A 2 -17.42 -63.30 40.60
CA THR A 2 -17.50 -61.83 40.57
C THR A 2 -16.67 -61.36 39.41
N SER A 3 -17.32 -60.79 38.41
CA SER A 3 -16.73 -60.19 37.24
C SER A 3 -16.43 -58.70 37.53
N GLN A 4 -15.15 -58.29 37.41
CA GLN A 4 -14.69 -56.91 37.43
C GLN A 4 -14.90 -56.26 36.06
N PRO A 5 -15.23 -54.94 35.99
CA PRO A 5 -15.26 -54.19 34.75
C PRO A 5 -13.88 -53.64 34.38
N PRO A 6 -13.63 -53.33 33.07
CA PRO A 6 -12.33 -52.91 32.61
C PRO A 6 -12.04 -51.46 32.92
N THR A 7 -10.80 -51.21 33.31
CA THR A 7 -10.23 -49.87 33.55
C THR A 7 -10.00 -49.13 32.25
N SER A 8 -10.55 -47.92 32.15
CA SER A 8 -10.31 -46.96 31.08
C SER A 8 -8.97 -46.24 31.28
N SER A 9 -8.06 -46.34 30.34
CA SER A 9 -6.83 -45.54 30.26
C SER A 9 -7.12 -44.11 29.86
N PRO A 10 -6.42 -43.10 30.43
CA PRO A 10 -6.60 -41.74 30.00
C PRO A 10 -5.89 -41.51 28.64
N VAL A 11 -6.63 -40.94 27.69
CA VAL A 11 -6.09 -40.46 26.43
C VAL A 11 -5.30 -39.16 26.70
N ASN A 12 -4.00 -39.26 26.52
CA ASN A 12 -3.08 -38.14 26.57
C ASN A 12 -3.02 -37.50 25.18
N THR A 13 -3.75 -36.40 24.94
CA THR A 13 -3.67 -35.59 23.72
C THR A 13 -3.03 -34.24 24.03
N THR A 14 -1.73 -34.20 24.10
CA THR A 14 -0.97 -32.98 23.90
C THR A 14 -0.46 -32.96 22.47
N ASP A 15 -1.18 -32.27 21.59
CA ASP A 15 -0.74 -31.99 20.23
C ASP A 15 0.37 -30.92 20.26
N PRO A 16 1.62 -31.25 19.91
CA PRO A 16 2.74 -30.31 19.97
C PRO A 16 2.69 -29.19 18.89
N ARG A 17 1.71 -29.24 17.98
CA ARG A 17 1.56 -28.23 16.91
C ARG A 17 0.93 -26.93 17.38
N GLY A 18 0.04 -26.99 18.39
CA GLY A 18 -0.60 -25.81 18.97
C GLY A 18 0.36 -24.90 19.77
N ALA A 19 1.32 -25.50 20.48
CA ALA A 19 2.26 -24.76 21.31
C ALA A 19 3.31 -23.96 20.51
N LYS A 20 3.69 -24.44 19.31
CA LYS A 20 4.63 -23.73 18.44
C LYS A 20 4.01 -22.52 17.75
N SER A 21 2.71 -22.55 17.48
CA SER A 21 2.00 -21.42 16.86
C SER A 21 1.79 -20.26 17.84
N LEU A 22 1.49 -20.56 19.10
CA LEU A 22 1.36 -19.51 20.14
C LEU A 22 2.70 -18.85 20.48
N MET A 23 3.81 -19.60 20.54
CA MET A 23 5.14 -19.02 20.79
C MET A 23 5.59 -18.09 19.66
N ALA A 24 5.27 -18.39 18.41
CA ALA A 24 5.60 -17.52 17.28
C ALA A 24 4.85 -16.18 17.33
N ILE A 25 3.59 -16.18 17.75
CA ILE A 25 2.78 -14.96 17.88
C ILE A 25 3.28 -14.08 19.03
N PHE A 26 3.67 -14.67 20.18
CA PHE A 26 4.24 -13.92 21.30
C PHE A 26 5.63 -13.34 20.99
N SER A 27 6.47 -14.04 20.23
CA SER A 27 7.78 -13.53 19.82
C SER A 27 7.68 -12.34 18.86
N LEU A 28 6.71 -12.34 17.94
CA LEU A 28 6.49 -11.22 17.01
C LEU A 28 5.99 -9.96 17.74
N ALA A 29 5.10 -10.11 18.72
CA ALA A 29 4.61 -9.00 19.53
C ALA A 29 5.71 -8.37 20.40
N LEU A 30 6.64 -9.17 20.93
CA LEU A 30 7.72 -8.67 21.79
C LEU A 30 8.80 -7.92 21.00
N VAL A 31 9.11 -8.33 19.78
CA VAL A 31 10.07 -7.65 18.88
C VAL A 31 9.52 -6.29 18.45
N LEU A 32 8.22 -6.17 18.16
CA LEU A 32 7.58 -4.90 17.82
C LEU A 32 7.63 -3.87 18.97
N VAL A 33 7.60 -4.31 20.23
CA VAL A 33 7.67 -3.41 21.41
C VAL A 33 9.06 -2.82 21.62
N PHE A 34 10.14 -3.55 21.33
CA PHE A 34 11.51 -3.05 21.53
C PHE A 34 11.97 -2.09 20.41
N PHE A 35 11.51 -2.24 19.16
CA PHE A 35 11.83 -1.30 18.07
C PHE A 35 10.98 -0.01 18.14
N ALA A 36 9.85 -0.03 18.81
CA ALA A 36 8.96 1.13 18.94
C ALA A 36 9.57 2.29 19.75
N ALA A 37 10.62 2.09 20.52
CA ALA A 37 11.19 3.11 21.39
C ALA A 37 12.09 4.13 20.67
N ALA A 38 12.64 3.78 19.49
CA ALA A 38 13.57 4.62 18.74
C ALA A 38 12.91 5.41 17.57
N ILE A 39 11.62 5.16 17.29
CA ILE A 39 10.91 5.81 16.18
C ILE A 39 10.14 7.02 16.73
N PRO A 40 10.18 8.22 16.05
CA PRO A 40 9.38 9.37 16.43
C PRO A 40 7.89 9.05 16.56
N ALA A 41 7.23 9.66 17.54
CA ALA A 41 5.84 9.35 17.90
C ALA A 41 4.83 9.34 16.73
N PRO A 42 4.88 10.30 15.75
CA PRO A 42 3.96 10.29 14.61
C PRO A 42 4.20 9.10 13.66
N ILE A 43 5.45 8.66 13.52
CA ILE A 43 5.78 7.49 12.68
C ILE A 43 5.30 6.19 13.36
N ARG A 44 5.42 6.08 14.69
CA ARG A 44 4.87 4.94 15.45
C ARG A 44 3.36 4.80 15.32
N ALA A 45 2.63 5.92 15.37
CA ALA A 45 1.17 5.90 15.24
C ALA A 45 0.74 5.38 13.86
N ALA A 46 1.38 5.83 12.78
CA ALA A 46 1.09 5.36 11.43
C ALA A 46 1.38 3.85 11.26
N TRP A 47 2.50 3.35 11.81
CA TRP A 47 2.87 1.93 11.74
C TRP A 47 1.99 1.01 12.59
N SER A 48 1.59 1.43 13.79
CA SER A 48 0.70 0.62 14.64
C SER A 48 -0.71 0.51 14.05
N GLU A 49 -1.21 1.58 13.46
CA GLU A 49 -2.50 1.60 12.75
C GLU A 49 -2.47 0.72 11.49
N PHE A 50 -1.36 0.76 10.75
CA PHE A 50 -1.15 -0.08 9.57
C PHE A 50 -1.06 -1.57 9.94
N ALA A 51 -0.28 -1.95 10.96
CA ALA A 51 -0.14 -3.34 11.39
C ALA A 51 -1.47 -3.93 11.89
N LEU A 52 -2.26 -3.14 12.62
CA LEU A 52 -3.60 -3.54 13.08
C LEU A 52 -4.56 -3.74 11.90
N LYS A 53 -4.54 -2.84 10.92
CA LYS A 53 -5.36 -2.96 9.69
C LYS A 53 -4.97 -4.18 8.86
N MET A 54 -3.67 -4.49 8.75
CA MET A 54 -3.18 -5.69 8.05
C MET A 54 -3.66 -6.99 8.70
N GLN A 55 -3.70 -7.03 10.03
CA GLN A 55 -4.16 -8.21 10.77
C GLN A 55 -5.67 -8.44 10.59
N LEU A 56 -6.47 -7.39 10.61
CA LEU A 56 -7.92 -7.44 10.34
C LEU A 56 -8.25 -7.84 8.89
N GLN A 57 -7.43 -7.44 7.92
CA GLN A 57 -7.61 -7.82 6.52
C GLN A 57 -7.29 -9.30 6.24
N ASN A 58 -6.30 -9.89 6.91
CA ASN A 58 -5.98 -11.31 6.76
C ASN A 58 -7.09 -12.25 7.28
N GLU A 59 -7.81 -11.84 8.32
CA GLU A 59 -8.93 -12.63 8.85
C GLU A 59 -10.17 -12.58 7.92
N ALA A 60 -10.37 -11.48 7.20
CA ALA A 60 -11.47 -11.34 6.24
C ALA A 60 -11.27 -12.13 4.92
N GLN A 61 -10.03 -12.49 4.56
CA GLN A 61 -9.73 -13.19 3.31
C GLN A 61 -10.10 -14.69 3.29
N SER A 62 -10.56 -15.27 4.39
CA SER A 62 -10.89 -16.72 4.47
C SER A 62 -12.34 -17.08 4.10
N ALA A 63 -13.22 -16.11 3.90
CA ALA A 63 -14.59 -16.32 3.44
C ALA A 63 -14.69 -16.14 1.92
N SER A 64 -15.50 -16.97 1.23
CA SER A 64 -15.84 -16.71 -0.18
C SER A 64 -16.39 -15.30 -0.32
N PRO A 65 -15.94 -14.51 -1.32
CA PRO A 65 -16.39 -13.13 -1.47
C PRO A 65 -17.90 -13.09 -1.59
N ALA A 66 -18.55 -12.28 -0.76
CA ALA A 66 -19.97 -12.05 -0.87
C ALA A 66 -20.22 -11.33 -2.20
N LYS A 67 -21.26 -11.75 -2.94
CA LYS A 67 -21.67 -11.10 -4.19
C LYS A 67 -22.72 -10.03 -3.89
N LEU A 68 -22.62 -8.90 -4.57
CA LEU A 68 -23.72 -7.92 -4.57
C LEU A 68 -24.96 -8.56 -5.20
N SER A 69 -26.08 -8.54 -4.47
CA SER A 69 -27.35 -9.00 -5.03
C SER A 69 -27.92 -7.99 -6.04
N ASP A 70 -28.82 -8.42 -6.92
CA ASP A 70 -29.51 -7.52 -7.84
C ASP A 70 -30.26 -6.41 -7.08
N HIS A 71 -30.81 -6.73 -5.90
CA HIS A 71 -31.46 -5.76 -5.02
C HIS A 71 -30.46 -4.72 -4.47
N ASP A 72 -29.26 -5.16 -3.97
CA ASP A 72 -28.23 -4.22 -3.52
C ASP A 72 -27.80 -3.28 -4.65
N MET A 73 -27.63 -3.81 -5.87
CA MET A 73 -27.23 -3.02 -7.03
C MET A 73 -28.28 -1.98 -7.39
N GLU A 74 -29.57 -2.33 -7.36
CA GLU A 74 -30.68 -1.42 -7.61
C GLU A 74 -30.79 -0.35 -6.50
N GLU A 75 -30.70 -0.74 -5.24
CA GLU A 75 -30.67 0.18 -4.11
C GLU A 75 -29.57 1.21 -4.25
N ILE A 76 -28.31 0.75 -4.50
CA ILE A 76 -27.17 1.64 -4.66
C ILE A 76 -27.34 2.57 -5.86
N ALA A 77 -27.84 2.08 -6.98
CA ALA A 77 -28.04 2.89 -8.19
C ALA A 77 -29.00 4.08 -7.98
N ASN A 78 -29.92 3.95 -7.02
CA ASN A 78 -30.91 4.99 -6.70
C ASN A 78 -30.39 6.00 -5.63
N LEU A 79 -29.20 5.80 -5.05
CA LEU A 79 -28.62 6.73 -4.08
C LEU A 79 -28.03 7.98 -4.77
N PRO A 80 -27.87 9.11 -4.04
CA PRO A 80 -27.05 10.23 -4.50
C PRO A 80 -25.61 9.81 -4.76
N ALA A 81 -24.90 10.48 -5.67
CA ALA A 81 -23.52 10.17 -6.09
C ALA A 81 -22.56 9.96 -4.91
N GLN A 82 -22.59 10.81 -3.90
CA GLN A 82 -21.79 10.70 -2.68
C GLN A 82 -22.00 9.36 -1.98
N GLN A 83 -23.26 8.98 -1.76
CA GLN A 83 -23.60 7.74 -1.08
C GLN A 83 -23.32 6.49 -1.94
N GLN A 84 -23.47 6.60 -3.27
CA GLN A 84 -23.05 5.55 -4.20
C GLN A 84 -21.57 5.27 -4.07
N ALA A 85 -20.74 6.32 -4.13
CA ALA A 85 -19.27 6.21 -4.03
C ALA A 85 -18.85 5.60 -2.68
N GLU A 86 -19.42 6.08 -1.57
CA GLU A 86 -19.15 5.55 -0.23
C GLU A 86 -19.54 4.08 -0.10
N ARG A 87 -20.74 3.72 -0.52
CA ARG A 87 -21.25 2.35 -0.41
C ARG A 87 -20.46 1.39 -1.29
N LEU A 88 -20.18 1.75 -2.54
CA LEU A 88 -19.44 0.90 -3.47
C LEU A 88 -17.98 0.75 -3.04
N LEU A 89 -17.34 1.82 -2.56
CA LEU A 89 -15.95 1.72 -2.06
C LEU A 89 -15.87 0.86 -0.80
N GLU A 90 -16.83 0.98 0.13
CA GLU A 90 -16.92 0.08 1.29
C GLU A 90 -17.05 -1.39 0.85
N ARG A 91 -17.91 -1.68 -0.14
CA ARG A 91 -18.06 -3.03 -0.68
C ARG A 91 -16.80 -3.52 -1.38
N ALA A 92 -16.11 -2.65 -2.13
CA ALA A 92 -14.84 -3.00 -2.78
C ALA A 92 -13.72 -3.32 -1.75
N ILE A 93 -13.61 -2.53 -0.68
CA ILE A 93 -12.68 -2.78 0.44
C ILE A 93 -12.96 -4.15 1.09
N ASN A 94 -14.21 -4.53 1.21
CA ASN A 94 -14.64 -5.82 1.77
C ASN A 94 -14.73 -6.93 0.70
N HIS A 95 -14.15 -6.72 -0.48
CA HIS A 95 -14.05 -7.71 -1.58
C HIS A 95 -15.41 -8.27 -2.06
N TYR A 96 -16.47 -7.47 -2.04
CA TYR A 96 -17.74 -7.87 -2.65
C TYR A 96 -17.60 -7.95 -4.16
N ASP A 97 -17.94 -9.11 -4.71
CA ASP A 97 -17.93 -9.32 -6.15
C ASP A 97 -18.94 -8.39 -6.86
N GLY A 98 -18.51 -7.73 -7.94
CA GLY A 98 -19.26 -6.73 -8.67
C GLY A 98 -19.04 -5.27 -8.22
N ALA A 99 -18.52 -5.02 -7.00
CA ALA A 99 -18.36 -3.66 -6.49
C ALA A 99 -17.39 -2.80 -7.33
N LEU A 100 -16.25 -3.36 -7.70
CA LEU A 100 -15.24 -2.68 -8.54
C LEU A 100 -15.77 -2.37 -9.95
N GLU A 101 -16.54 -3.28 -10.53
CA GLU A 101 -17.18 -3.09 -11.83
C GLU A 101 -18.19 -1.95 -11.79
N LEU A 102 -19.01 -1.89 -10.74
CA LEU A 102 -19.99 -0.82 -10.55
C LEU A 102 -19.32 0.54 -10.33
N ILE A 103 -18.22 0.62 -9.58
CA ILE A 103 -17.41 1.85 -9.47
C ILE A 103 -16.98 2.31 -10.87
N GLY A 104 -16.39 1.41 -11.66
CA GLY A 104 -15.95 1.72 -13.01
C GLY A 104 -17.04 2.22 -13.95
N LYS A 105 -18.29 1.72 -13.79
CA LYS A 105 -19.44 2.16 -14.59
C LYS A 105 -20.03 3.49 -14.12
N SER A 106 -19.92 3.81 -12.84
CA SER A 106 -20.61 4.94 -12.22
C SER A 106 -19.75 6.18 -12.06
N VAL A 107 -18.41 6.02 -11.99
CA VAL A 107 -17.47 7.08 -11.61
C VAL A 107 -17.55 8.31 -12.54
N ASP A 108 -17.80 8.12 -13.82
CA ASP A 108 -17.91 9.24 -14.77
C ASP A 108 -19.11 10.14 -14.47
N ASN A 109 -20.15 9.61 -13.80
CA ASN A 109 -21.31 10.39 -13.37
C ASN A 109 -21.07 11.15 -12.06
N TRP A 110 -19.97 10.87 -11.35
CA TRP A 110 -19.70 11.47 -10.03
C TRP A 110 -18.85 12.74 -10.09
N PHE A 111 -18.28 13.09 -11.26
CA PHE A 111 -17.45 14.28 -11.41
C PHE A 111 -18.19 15.54 -10.96
N GLY A 112 -17.56 16.28 -10.02
CA GLY A 112 -18.12 17.50 -9.44
C GLY A 112 -19.28 17.28 -8.45
N GLN A 113 -19.60 16.03 -8.07
CA GLN A 113 -20.68 15.69 -7.14
C GLN A 113 -20.18 15.04 -5.84
N LEU A 114 -18.86 14.84 -5.70
CA LEU A 114 -18.26 14.22 -4.53
C LEU A 114 -17.55 15.26 -3.65
N GLU A 115 -17.68 15.10 -2.35
CA GLU A 115 -16.92 15.81 -1.34
C GLU A 115 -15.95 14.84 -0.68
N LEU A 116 -14.63 15.10 -0.83
CA LEU A 116 -13.57 14.24 -0.30
C LEU A 116 -13.33 14.50 1.20
N GLN A 117 -14.38 14.38 1.99
CA GLN A 117 -14.38 14.59 3.44
C GLN A 117 -15.24 13.53 4.15
N GLY A 118 -15.21 13.51 5.46
CA GLY A 118 -16.02 12.61 6.29
C GLY A 118 -15.78 11.14 5.99
N GLN A 119 -16.87 10.40 5.75
CA GLN A 119 -16.83 8.96 5.51
C GLN A 119 -16.05 8.59 4.26
N LEU A 120 -16.26 9.31 3.15
CA LEU A 120 -15.56 9.02 1.89
C LEU A 120 -14.05 9.18 2.04
N SER A 121 -13.56 10.21 2.73
CA SER A 121 -12.13 10.40 3.01
C SER A 121 -11.54 9.23 3.81
N SER A 122 -12.27 8.72 4.81
CA SER A 122 -11.83 7.56 5.60
C SER A 122 -11.78 6.29 4.78
N LEU A 123 -12.77 6.07 3.91
CA LEU A 123 -12.81 4.92 3.00
C LEU A 123 -11.69 4.99 1.95
N LEU A 124 -11.43 6.17 1.37
CA LEU A 124 -10.32 6.38 0.43
C LEU A 124 -8.98 6.07 1.08
N THR A 125 -8.75 6.58 2.30
CA THR A 125 -7.54 6.25 3.06
C THR A 125 -7.38 4.75 3.25
N THR A 126 -8.46 4.05 3.60
CA THR A 126 -8.44 2.59 3.78
C THR A 126 -8.17 1.87 2.45
N ALA A 127 -8.83 2.28 1.37
CA ALA A 127 -8.69 1.66 0.05
C ALA A 127 -7.30 1.87 -0.54
N LEU A 128 -6.70 3.06 -0.40
CA LEU A 128 -5.33 3.36 -0.86
C LEU A 128 -4.26 2.57 -0.10
N ASN A 129 -4.56 2.11 1.11
CA ASN A 129 -3.70 1.23 1.89
C ASN A 129 -4.04 -0.27 1.72
N SER A 130 -4.99 -0.63 0.87
CA SER A 130 -5.31 -2.03 0.58
C SER A 130 -4.13 -2.76 -0.08
N ASN A 131 -4.01 -4.05 0.15
CA ASN A 131 -3.07 -4.90 -0.58
C ASN A 131 -3.55 -5.24 -2.00
N ASP A 132 -4.84 -5.02 -2.28
CA ASP A 132 -5.44 -5.24 -3.59
C ASP A 132 -5.29 -3.98 -4.46
N LEU A 133 -4.52 -4.09 -5.55
CA LEU A 133 -4.32 -3.00 -6.50
C LEU A 133 -5.60 -2.57 -7.22
N HIS A 134 -6.60 -3.45 -7.35
CA HIS A 134 -7.88 -3.09 -7.96
C HIS A 134 -8.68 -2.19 -7.03
N VAL A 135 -8.64 -2.46 -5.72
CA VAL A 135 -9.26 -1.59 -4.70
C VAL A 135 -8.55 -0.23 -4.67
N ARG A 136 -7.22 -0.20 -4.72
CA ARG A 136 -6.47 1.08 -4.84
C ARG A 136 -6.83 1.84 -6.12
N ALA A 137 -6.89 1.13 -7.25
CA ALA A 137 -7.27 1.74 -8.52
C ALA A 137 -8.67 2.37 -8.48
N ALA A 138 -9.63 1.69 -7.86
CA ALA A 138 -10.99 2.23 -7.66
C ALA A 138 -10.98 3.49 -6.77
N ALA A 139 -10.16 3.52 -5.72
CA ALA A 139 -9.98 4.71 -4.89
C ALA A 139 -9.42 5.88 -5.72
N LEU A 140 -8.41 5.63 -6.58
CA LEU A 140 -7.85 6.67 -7.46
C LEU A 140 -8.89 7.22 -8.45
N GLU A 141 -9.78 6.37 -8.99
CA GLU A 141 -10.87 6.83 -9.85
C GLU A 141 -11.83 7.76 -9.09
N ILE A 142 -12.18 7.41 -7.85
CA ILE A 142 -13.04 8.23 -7.00
C ILE A 142 -12.36 9.56 -6.63
N GLU A 143 -11.06 9.55 -6.34
CA GLU A 143 -10.30 10.79 -6.09
C GLU A 143 -10.28 11.71 -7.30
N LEU A 144 -10.04 11.16 -8.51
CA LEU A 144 -10.11 11.95 -9.75
C LEU A 144 -11.50 12.59 -9.92
N ALA A 145 -12.58 11.85 -9.64
CA ALA A 145 -13.93 12.38 -9.70
C ALA A 145 -14.18 13.47 -8.65
N GLY A 146 -13.73 13.26 -7.41
CA GLY A 146 -13.89 14.22 -6.31
C GLY A 146 -13.10 15.52 -6.53
N TYR A 147 -11.89 15.44 -7.12
CA TYR A 147 -11.12 16.62 -7.52
C TYR A 147 -11.54 17.21 -8.86
N ASN A 148 -12.58 16.66 -9.47
CA ASN A 148 -13.08 17.07 -10.79
C ASN A 148 -11.98 17.10 -11.86
N LEU A 149 -11.13 16.07 -11.87
CA LEU A 149 -10.01 15.86 -12.80
C LEU A 149 -10.33 14.74 -13.79
N PRO A 150 -11.04 15.01 -14.88
CA PRO A 150 -11.36 13.99 -15.87
C PRO A 150 -10.10 13.46 -16.56
N LYS A 151 -10.14 12.19 -16.99
CA LYS A 151 -9.02 11.48 -17.62
C LYS A 151 -8.78 11.97 -19.06
N ARG A 152 -8.16 13.13 -19.21
CA ARG A 152 -7.85 13.76 -20.50
C ARG A 152 -6.57 14.59 -20.43
N THR A 153 -5.98 14.86 -21.59
CA THR A 153 -4.70 15.59 -21.73
C THR A 153 -4.75 16.96 -21.06
N GLU A 154 -5.85 17.70 -21.19
CA GLU A 154 -6.01 19.04 -20.59
C GLU A 154 -5.88 19.01 -19.04
N SER A 155 -6.31 17.93 -18.41
CA SER A 155 -6.12 17.76 -16.96
C SER A 155 -4.64 17.62 -16.60
N ALA A 156 -3.87 16.86 -17.38
CA ALA A 156 -2.43 16.75 -17.21
C ALA A 156 -1.72 18.09 -17.49
N ASP A 157 -2.11 18.82 -18.54
CA ASP A 157 -1.56 20.13 -18.86
C ASP A 157 -1.78 21.12 -17.70
N ASN A 158 -2.97 21.16 -17.15
CA ASN A 158 -3.31 22.00 -16.01
C ASN A 158 -2.49 21.65 -14.75
N LEU A 159 -2.30 20.36 -14.45
CA LEU A 159 -1.47 19.93 -13.32
C LEU A 159 -0.01 20.33 -13.52
N ILE A 160 0.56 20.12 -14.71
CA ILE A 160 1.95 20.49 -15.03
C ILE A 160 2.13 22.02 -14.91
N GLU A 161 1.17 22.81 -15.36
CA GLU A 161 1.23 24.26 -15.24
C GLU A 161 1.15 24.72 -13.78
N ARG A 162 0.31 24.10 -12.95
CA ARG A 162 0.23 24.36 -11.51
C ARG A 162 1.53 23.98 -10.79
N ILE A 163 2.15 22.87 -11.13
CA ILE A 163 3.46 22.47 -10.60
C ILE A 163 4.50 23.58 -10.84
N ARG A 164 4.47 24.18 -12.02
CA ARG A 164 5.43 25.22 -12.41
C ARG A 164 5.16 26.57 -11.75
N ARG A 165 3.90 26.98 -11.65
CA ARG A 165 3.51 28.36 -11.27
C ARG A 165 3.04 28.53 -9.84
N GLU A 166 2.53 27.45 -9.21
CA GLU A 166 1.88 27.53 -7.93
C GLU A 166 2.63 26.70 -6.87
N PRO A 167 3.65 27.26 -6.19
CA PRO A 167 4.43 26.51 -5.19
C PRO A 167 3.58 25.86 -4.09
N SER A 168 2.51 26.53 -3.64
CA SER A 168 1.60 25.99 -2.61
C SER A 168 0.74 24.82 -3.10
N ALA A 169 0.42 24.76 -4.39
CA ALA A 169 -0.36 23.67 -4.98
C ALA A 169 0.53 22.53 -5.53
N ARG A 170 1.85 22.80 -5.66
CA ARG A 170 2.81 21.85 -6.24
C ARG A 170 2.76 20.44 -5.60
N PRO A 171 2.76 20.30 -4.26
CA PRO A 171 2.67 18.99 -3.62
C PRO A 171 1.48 18.17 -4.11
N TRP A 172 0.29 18.74 -4.03
CA TRP A 172 -0.94 18.10 -4.50
C TRP A 172 -0.91 17.80 -6.00
N ALA A 173 -0.41 18.74 -6.82
CA ALA A 173 -0.38 18.60 -8.28
C ALA A 173 0.62 17.50 -8.72
N LEU A 174 1.76 17.33 -8.05
CA LEU A 174 2.70 16.22 -8.29
C LEU A 174 2.05 14.87 -7.99
N TRP A 175 1.35 14.76 -6.86
CA TRP A 175 0.64 13.55 -6.51
C TRP A 175 -0.45 13.20 -7.53
N MET A 176 -1.34 14.17 -7.85
CA MET A 176 -2.43 13.97 -8.82
C MET A 176 -1.92 13.69 -10.23
N LEU A 177 -0.76 14.23 -10.61
CA LEU A 177 -0.15 13.91 -11.91
C LEU A 177 0.28 12.44 -11.97
N GLY A 178 0.81 11.90 -10.87
CA GLY A 178 1.11 10.47 -10.73
C GLY A 178 -0.15 9.61 -10.83
N VAL A 179 -1.22 9.99 -10.14
CA VAL A 179 -2.54 9.32 -10.17
C VAL A 179 -3.09 9.33 -11.60
N LEU A 180 -3.13 10.48 -12.25
CA LEU A 180 -3.66 10.62 -13.62
C LEU A 180 -2.84 9.79 -14.61
N GLY A 181 -1.51 9.82 -14.49
CA GLY A 181 -0.59 9.02 -15.28
C GLY A 181 -0.79 7.51 -15.11
N ASN A 182 -1.06 7.05 -13.87
CA ASN A 182 -1.42 5.67 -13.58
C ASN A 182 -2.69 5.22 -14.33
N ARG A 183 -3.64 6.14 -14.49
CA ARG A 183 -4.89 5.89 -15.22
C ARG A 183 -4.75 6.06 -16.74
N GLY A 184 -3.52 6.10 -17.24
CA GLY A 184 -3.19 6.07 -18.67
C GLY A 184 -3.13 7.44 -19.36
N VAL A 185 -3.34 8.54 -18.61
CA VAL A 185 -3.32 9.88 -19.19
C VAL A 185 -1.91 10.46 -19.11
N GLU A 186 -1.29 10.68 -20.28
CA GLU A 186 0.03 11.33 -20.41
C GLU A 186 1.11 10.72 -19.50
N SER A 187 1.08 9.40 -19.28
CA SER A 187 1.94 8.67 -18.33
C SER A 187 3.43 8.98 -18.50
N ARG A 188 3.89 9.13 -19.76
CA ARG A 188 5.29 9.49 -20.05
C ARG A 188 5.62 10.92 -19.62
N ARG A 189 4.73 11.86 -19.87
CA ARG A 189 4.91 13.26 -19.44
C ARG A 189 4.84 13.38 -17.92
N ALA A 190 3.92 12.63 -17.29
CA ALA A 190 3.85 12.54 -15.83
C ALA A 190 5.18 12.04 -15.27
N PHE A 191 5.73 10.94 -15.78
CA PHE A 191 7.02 10.42 -15.37
C PHE A 191 8.14 11.47 -15.47
N VAL A 192 8.29 12.12 -16.63
CA VAL A 192 9.34 13.13 -16.85
C VAL A 192 9.20 14.28 -15.85
N THR A 193 7.97 14.82 -15.68
CA THR A 193 7.73 15.92 -14.75
C THR A 193 8.06 15.54 -13.31
N LEU A 194 7.68 14.34 -12.87
CA LEU A 194 7.98 13.85 -11.52
C LEU A 194 9.50 13.66 -11.33
N MET A 195 10.20 13.15 -12.35
CA MET A 195 11.66 13.01 -12.33
C MET A 195 12.39 14.35 -12.21
N ASP A 196 11.90 15.39 -12.88
CA ASP A 196 12.49 16.74 -12.80
C ASP A 196 12.42 17.31 -11.37
N HIS A 197 11.42 16.93 -10.58
CA HIS A 197 11.20 17.44 -9.22
C HIS A 197 11.75 16.54 -8.10
N ARG A 198 12.23 15.33 -8.42
CA ARG A 198 12.76 14.42 -7.39
C ARG A 198 14.09 14.89 -6.75
N HIS A 199 14.75 15.87 -7.32
CA HIS A 199 15.97 16.50 -6.80
C HIS A 199 15.78 17.97 -6.47
N ASP A 200 14.54 18.45 -6.33
CA ASP A 200 14.22 19.81 -5.95
C ASP A 200 14.91 20.17 -4.61
N PRO A 201 15.42 21.40 -4.42
CA PRO A 201 15.99 21.84 -3.15
C PRO A 201 14.98 21.75 -1.98
N ASP A 202 13.68 21.93 -2.27
CA ASP A 202 12.62 21.81 -1.29
C ASP A 202 12.30 20.34 -0.97
N GLU A 203 12.40 19.97 0.32
CA GLU A 203 12.13 18.60 0.79
C GLU A 203 10.70 18.15 0.48
N GLN A 204 9.71 19.05 0.67
CA GLN A 204 8.32 18.72 0.42
C GLN A 204 8.06 18.43 -1.06
N THR A 205 8.67 19.21 -1.95
CA THR A 205 8.60 18.98 -3.40
C THR A 205 9.20 17.61 -3.75
N ARG A 206 10.37 17.25 -3.20
CA ARG A 206 10.96 15.91 -3.41
C ARG A 206 10.07 14.79 -2.88
N TYR A 207 9.52 14.95 -1.68
CA TYR A 207 8.61 13.99 -1.07
C TYR A 207 7.42 13.69 -1.99
N TRP A 208 6.74 14.75 -2.47
CA TRP A 208 5.56 14.58 -3.31
C TRP A 208 5.89 14.13 -4.74
N ALA A 209 7.08 14.44 -5.25
CA ALA A 209 7.56 13.86 -6.51
C ALA A 209 7.78 12.34 -6.38
N VAL A 210 8.37 11.88 -5.27
CA VAL A 210 8.54 10.45 -4.96
C VAL A 210 7.19 9.76 -4.76
N GLU A 211 6.25 10.43 -4.06
CA GLU A 211 4.88 9.93 -3.92
C GLU A 211 4.16 9.83 -5.26
N GLY A 212 4.26 10.84 -6.11
CA GLY A 212 3.72 10.80 -7.48
C GLY A 212 4.30 9.66 -8.32
N LEU A 213 5.60 9.39 -8.23
CA LEU A 213 6.25 8.23 -8.87
C LEU A 213 5.69 6.90 -8.34
N SER A 214 5.43 6.83 -7.04
CA SER A 214 4.81 5.68 -6.40
C SER A 214 3.40 5.43 -6.94
N MET A 215 2.59 6.49 -7.07
CA MET A 215 1.24 6.41 -7.63
C MET A 215 1.22 6.12 -9.13
N LEU A 216 2.19 6.64 -9.89
CA LEU A 216 2.33 6.32 -11.31
C LEU A 216 2.55 4.82 -11.54
N GLY A 217 3.39 4.18 -10.73
CA GLY A 217 3.48 2.72 -10.60
C GLY A 217 3.86 1.97 -11.89
N THR A 218 4.71 2.56 -12.75
CA THR A 218 5.23 1.91 -13.95
C THR A 218 6.59 1.24 -13.69
N ASP A 219 7.04 0.38 -14.59
CA ASP A 219 8.37 -0.26 -14.52
C ASP A 219 9.50 0.77 -14.37
N GLU A 220 9.36 1.91 -15.05
CA GLU A 220 10.35 2.98 -15.03
C GLU A 220 10.47 3.65 -13.65
N THR A 221 9.44 3.57 -12.79
CA THR A 221 9.45 4.20 -11.47
C THR A 221 10.21 3.42 -10.40
N VAL A 222 10.48 2.14 -10.63
CA VAL A 222 11.20 1.27 -9.67
C VAL A 222 12.61 1.80 -9.37
N ALA A 223 13.35 2.20 -10.40
CA ALA A 223 14.72 2.68 -10.22
C ALA A 223 14.80 4.03 -9.48
N PRO A 224 14.01 5.07 -9.81
CA PRO A 224 14.00 6.32 -9.06
C PRO A 224 13.47 6.18 -7.62
N LEU A 225 12.51 5.28 -7.35
CA LEU A 225 12.08 4.99 -5.98
C LEU A 225 13.19 4.36 -5.15
N LEU A 226 13.96 3.41 -5.72
CA LEU A 226 15.14 2.83 -5.07
C LEU A 226 16.23 3.88 -4.82
N GLU A 227 16.44 4.82 -5.75
CA GLU A 227 17.42 5.89 -5.59
C GLU A 227 17.01 6.85 -4.48
N ALA A 228 15.76 7.28 -4.44
CA ALA A 228 15.22 8.11 -3.35
C ALA A 228 15.36 7.39 -2.00
N PHE A 229 14.99 6.11 -1.93
CA PHE A 229 15.10 5.30 -0.73
C PHE A 229 16.53 5.22 -0.21
N ARG A 230 17.51 5.06 -1.12
CA ARG A 230 18.92 4.90 -0.74
C ARG A 230 19.60 6.22 -0.39
N SER A 231 19.33 7.29 -1.14
CA SER A 231 20.25 8.42 -1.27
C SER A 231 19.66 9.80 -1.02
N ASP A 232 18.33 9.94 -0.81
CA ASP A 232 17.78 11.25 -0.51
C ASP A 232 18.35 11.78 0.82
N PRO A 233 18.74 13.05 0.92
CA PRO A 233 19.26 13.63 2.16
C PRO A 233 18.23 13.60 3.31
N SER A 234 16.92 13.66 2.99
CA SER A 234 15.84 13.60 3.97
C SER A 234 15.46 12.16 4.32
N PRO A 235 15.49 11.78 5.62
CA PRO A 235 14.95 10.50 6.06
C PRO A 235 13.48 10.30 5.68
N LEU A 236 12.68 11.37 5.67
CA LEU A 236 11.27 11.33 5.31
C LEU A 236 11.09 10.92 3.84
N VAL A 237 11.90 11.47 2.94
CA VAL A 237 11.87 11.12 1.52
C VAL A 237 12.41 9.71 1.28
N ARG A 238 13.47 9.30 2.01
CA ARG A 238 13.96 7.91 1.94
C ARG A 238 12.87 6.92 2.35
N GLU A 239 12.24 7.16 3.50
CA GLU A 239 11.14 6.33 3.99
C GLU A 239 9.99 6.26 2.96
N ARG A 240 9.61 7.41 2.39
CA ARG A 240 8.56 7.46 1.35
C ARG A 240 8.92 6.63 0.12
N GLY A 241 10.17 6.70 -0.35
CA GLY A 241 10.67 5.89 -1.45
C GLY A 241 10.59 4.38 -1.15
N GLY A 242 10.96 3.98 0.06
CA GLY A 242 10.85 2.60 0.53
C GLY A 242 9.41 2.11 0.63
N CYS A 243 8.51 2.92 1.22
CA CYS A 243 7.08 2.60 1.32
C CYS A 243 6.41 2.52 -0.06
N GLY A 244 6.69 3.48 -0.94
CA GLY A 244 6.16 3.48 -2.31
C GLY A 244 6.57 2.25 -3.11
N LEU A 245 7.80 1.77 -2.87
CA LEU A 245 8.32 0.58 -3.51
C LEU A 245 7.72 -0.71 -2.96
N ALA A 246 7.52 -0.81 -1.65
CA ALA A 246 7.22 -2.06 -0.98
C ALA A 246 5.73 -2.25 -0.62
N GLN A 247 5.04 -1.20 -0.20
CA GLN A 247 3.73 -1.31 0.42
C GLN A 247 2.65 -0.49 -0.29
N SER A 248 2.85 0.84 -0.33
CA SER A 248 1.93 1.79 -0.92
C SER A 248 2.19 1.97 -2.43
N GLY A 249 1.38 2.79 -3.10
CA GLY A 249 1.55 3.05 -4.52
C GLY A 249 1.00 1.93 -5.41
N MET A 250 1.26 2.06 -6.70
CA MET A 250 0.58 1.27 -7.74
C MET A 250 1.48 0.23 -8.43
N LEU A 251 2.67 -0.05 -7.87
CA LEU A 251 3.53 -1.12 -8.38
C LEU A 251 2.92 -2.50 -8.15
N THR A 252 2.89 -3.32 -9.19
CA THR A 252 2.51 -4.73 -9.09
C THR A 252 3.55 -5.52 -8.29
N ARG A 253 3.19 -6.69 -7.79
CA ARG A 253 4.13 -7.59 -7.11
C ARG A 253 5.34 -7.91 -7.98
N GLU A 254 5.15 -8.16 -9.28
CA GLU A 254 6.24 -8.45 -10.21
C GLU A 254 7.22 -7.28 -10.32
N GLN A 255 6.71 -6.05 -10.46
CA GLN A 255 7.53 -4.84 -10.50
C GLN A 255 8.32 -4.65 -9.19
N ARG A 256 7.69 -4.85 -8.04
CA ARG A 256 8.35 -4.79 -6.73
C ARG A 256 9.46 -5.84 -6.59
N MET A 257 9.24 -7.06 -7.07
CA MET A 257 10.25 -8.12 -7.06
C MET A 257 11.52 -7.75 -7.83
N ARG A 258 11.44 -6.91 -8.86
CA ARG A 258 12.62 -6.40 -9.60
C ARG A 258 13.52 -5.51 -8.73
N ALA A 259 13.02 -4.96 -7.64
CA ALA A 259 13.81 -4.17 -6.69
C ALA A 259 14.66 -5.04 -5.76
N VAL A 260 14.27 -6.28 -5.50
CA VAL A 260 14.90 -7.17 -4.50
C VAL A 260 16.41 -7.28 -4.66
N PRO A 261 17.00 -7.47 -5.87
CA PRO A 261 18.44 -7.56 -6.00
C PRO A 261 19.20 -6.29 -5.56
N ARG A 262 18.58 -5.11 -5.71
CA ARG A 262 19.17 -3.83 -5.26
C ARG A 262 18.97 -3.64 -3.76
N LEU A 263 17.82 -4.00 -3.22
CA LEU A 263 17.56 -3.97 -1.79
C LEU A 263 18.52 -4.89 -1.03
N LEU A 264 18.83 -6.09 -1.57
CA LEU A 264 19.83 -6.97 -1.00
C LEU A 264 21.23 -6.34 -0.93
N LYS A 265 21.63 -5.54 -1.92
CA LYS A 265 22.90 -4.79 -1.86
C LYS A 265 22.85 -3.68 -0.79
N MET A 266 21.69 -3.08 -0.56
CA MET A 266 21.51 -2.04 0.45
C MET A 266 21.59 -2.60 1.88
N THR A 267 21.36 -3.90 2.11
CA THR A 267 21.48 -4.51 3.46
C THR A 267 22.90 -4.44 4.02
N ASP A 268 23.92 -4.40 3.15
CA ASP A 268 25.34 -4.31 3.52
C ASP A 268 25.93 -2.90 3.32
N ASP A 269 25.13 -1.96 2.88
CA ASP A 269 25.62 -0.60 2.60
C ASP A 269 25.83 0.16 3.91
N MET A 270 27.11 0.23 4.33
CA MET A 270 27.51 0.91 5.56
C MET A 270 27.38 2.43 5.50
N THR A 271 27.07 2.99 4.34
CA THR A 271 26.80 4.44 4.20
C THR A 271 25.37 4.80 4.61
N LEU A 272 24.47 3.80 4.71
CA LEU A 272 23.12 3.99 5.19
C LEU A 272 23.08 4.07 6.72
N ASP A 273 22.25 4.95 7.25
CA ASP A 273 21.95 4.95 8.69
C ASP A 273 21.14 3.70 9.10
N ASP A 274 21.11 3.43 10.41
CA ASP A 274 20.45 2.24 10.96
C ASP A 274 18.95 2.19 10.67
N ALA A 275 18.28 3.35 10.67
CA ALA A 275 16.85 3.43 10.36
C ALA A 275 16.59 3.03 8.90
N THR A 276 17.34 3.58 7.96
CA THR A 276 17.22 3.25 6.54
C THR A 276 17.53 1.77 6.28
N ARG A 277 18.58 1.20 6.90
CA ARG A 277 18.84 -0.26 6.82
C ARG A 277 17.68 -1.09 7.39
N GLY A 278 17.10 -0.66 8.51
CA GLY A 278 15.90 -1.29 9.07
C GLY A 278 14.73 -1.31 8.08
N TRP A 279 14.48 -0.21 7.41
CA TRP A 279 13.46 -0.10 6.36
C TRP A 279 13.76 -0.98 5.13
N VAL A 280 15.03 -1.17 4.77
CA VAL A 280 15.41 -2.10 3.68
C VAL A 280 14.99 -3.53 4.01
N PHE A 281 15.25 -4.01 5.23
CA PHE A 281 14.79 -5.34 5.64
C PHE A 281 13.27 -5.44 5.72
N GLN A 282 12.60 -4.37 6.11
CA GLN A 282 11.13 -4.31 6.07
C GLN A 282 10.61 -4.39 4.64
N ALA A 283 11.16 -3.59 3.73
CA ALA A 283 10.78 -3.62 2.31
C ALA A 283 10.99 -5.02 1.68
N LEU A 284 12.08 -5.70 2.02
CA LEU A 284 12.31 -7.08 1.58
C LEU A 284 11.21 -8.03 2.07
N ARG A 285 10.80 -7.93 3.35
CA ARG A 285 9.68 -8.75 3.89
C ARG A 285 8.37 -8.45 3.18
N ASP A 286 8.05 -7.18 3.01
CA ASP A 286 6.77 -6.75 2.42
C ASP A 286 6.65 -7.15 0.94
N ILE A 287 7.74 -7.04 0.18
CA ILE A 287 7.76 -7.41 -1.24
C ILE A 287 7.69 -8.92 -1.41
N THR A 288 8.46 -9.67 -0.62
CA THR A 288 8.63 -11.12 -0.82
C THR A 288 7.61 -11.96 -0.05
N GLY A 289 7.06 -11.44 1.04
CA GLY A 289 6.24 -12.19 2.00
C GLY A 289 7.07 -13.10 2.91
N ALA A 290 8.41 -13.05 2.84
CA ALA A 290 9.30 -13.92 3.60
C ALA A 290 9.58 -13.36 4.99
N SER A 291 9.37 -14.16 6.03
CA SER A 291 9.65 -13.81 7.43
C SER A 291 11.09 -14.17 7.81
N ILE A 292 12.06 -13.39 7.32
CA ILE A 292 13.49 -13.62 7.54
C ILE A 292 14.02 -12.55 8.50
N THR A 293 14.99 -12.95 9.35
CA THR A 293 15.67 -12.03 10.26
C THR A 293 16.42 -10.94 9.49
N ALA A 294 16.68 -9.80 10.14
CA ALA A 294 17.41 -8.69 9.54
C ALA A 294 18.93 -8.98 9.46
N GLN A 295 19.29 -10.05 8.75
CA GLN A 295 20.67 -10.48 8.49
C GLN A 295 20.92 -10.60 6.99
N PRO A 296 21.90 -9.88 6.44
CA PRO A 296 22.15 -9.84 5.00
C PRO A 296 22.38 -11.23 4.39
N ASP A 297 23.19 -12.09 5.06
CA ASP A 297 23.49 -13.43 4.56
C ASP A 297 22.26 -14.33 4.48
N ALA A 298 21.36 -14.25 5.46
CA ALA A 298 20.10 -15.02 5.47
C ALA A 298 19.20 -14.63 4.28
N TRP A 299 19.13 -13.34 3.97
CA TRP A 299 18.37 -12.85 2.83
C TRP A 299 19.00 -13.24 1.49
N ARG A 300 20.34 -13.19 1.36
CA ARG A 300 21.05 -13.65 0.15
C ARG A 300 20.86 -15.14 -0.09
N ALA A 301 20.96 -15.95 0.96
CA ALA A 301 20.74 -17.39 0.88
C ALA A 301 19.31 -17.71 0.45
N TRP A 302 18.33 -17.04 1.03
CA TRP A 302 16.92 -17.19 0.63
C TRP A 302 16.69 -16.80 -0.83
N TRP A 303 17.21 -15.64 -1.25
CA TRP A 303 17.07 -15.18 -2.62
C TRP A 303 17.70 -16.12 -3.65
N ALA A 304 18.86 -16.69 -3.33
CA ALA A 304 19.51 -17.66 -4.22
C ALA A 304 18.63 -18.89 -4.52
N GLN A 305 17.73 -19.25 -3.60
CA GLN A 305 16.80 -20.38 -3.73
C GLN A 305 15.46 -19.99 -4.40
N HIS A 306 15.10 -18.70 -4.43
CA HIS A 306 13.76 -18.24 -4.83
C HIS A 306 13.77 -17.29 -6.05
N ARG A 307 14.94 -17.08 -6.66
CA ARG A 307 15.10 -16.25 -7.89
C ARG A 307 14.85 -17.06 -9.17
N GLY A 308 13.84 -17.88 -9.21
CA GLY A 308 13.44 -18.63 -10.40
C GLY A 308 12.54 -17.84 -11.31
#